data_7ee7783186f200c0c0caf9259d286e69
#
_entry.id   7ee7783186f200c0c0caf9259d286e69
#
_cell.length_a   1.000
_cell.length_b   1.000
_cell.length_c   1.000
_cell.angle_alpha   90.00
_cell.angle_beta   90.00
_cell.angle_gamma   90.00
#
_symmetry.space_group_name_H-M   'P 1'
#
loop_
_entity.id
_entity.type
_entity.pdbx_description
1 polymer ?
#
loop_
_entity_poly.entity_id
_entity_poly.type
_entity_poly.pdbx_seq_one_letter_code
_entity_poly.pdbx_strand_id
1 'polypeptide(L)'
;LGDVYKRQPLYPTQLSFLGIFTIGVPAFFLALQPNKSLIKGDFLLNVVLKALPTGLTDFIVVTIITIYGNCTGAPHEQTATAATLVLLTVGMAALVRVCKPFDIIRVCVCVAMACGIVFSMIFLRSLFAMVVLKGLALNLTVMMMVLSLPLYRYVCRMTCLLYTSPS
;
A
#
# COMPACT_ATOMS: atom_id res chain seq x y z
N LEU A 1 14.03 7.68 -24.22
CA LEU A 1 13.49 7.99 -22.88
C LEU A 1 11.97 7.74 -22.79
N GLY A 2 11.18 8.06 -23.82
CA GLY A 2 9.73 7.86 -23.81
C GLY A 2 9.27 6.40 -23.72
N ASP A 3 10.03 5.45 -24.25
CA ASP A 3 9.66 4.02 -24.23
C ASP A 3 9.92 3.35 -22.87
N VAL A 4 10.86 3.85 -22.08
CA VAL A 4 11.14 3.34 -20.72
C VAL A 4 10.00 3.70 -19.78
N TYR A 5 9.42 4.91 -19.89
CA TYR A 5 8.27 5.33 -19.08
C TYR A 5 6.98 4.56 -19.38
N LYS A 6 6.79 4.10 -20.63
CA LYS A 6 5.64 3.28 -21.03
C LYS A 6 5.64 1.86 -20.44
N ARG A 7 6.79 1.39 -19.97
CA ARG A 7 6.94 0.05 -19.37
C ARG A 7 6.83 0.04 -17.85
N GLN A 8 6.76 1.21 -17.20
CA GLN A 8 6.60 1.27 -15.74
C GLN A 8 5.14 1.01 -15.37
N PRO A 9 4.87 0.13 -14.38
CA PRO A 9 3.51 -0.20 -13.97
C PRO A 9 2.76 0.97 -13.31
N LEU A 10 3.48 1.97 -12.81
CA LEU A 10 2.95 3.13 -12.07
C LEU A 10 3.58 4.42 -12.59
N TYR A 11 2.82 5.50 -12.59
CA TYR A 11 3.36 6.83 -12.86
C TYR A 11 4.16 7.36 -11.66
N PRO A 12 5.22 8.16 -11.87
CA PRO A 12 6.00 8.75 -10.78
C PRO A 12 5.17 9.57 -9.80
N THR A 13 4.14 10.27 -10.28
CA THR A 13 3.20 11.02 -9.45
C THR A 13 2.37 10.13 -8.54
N GLN A 14 1.99 8.94 -9.02
CA GLN A 14 1.28 7.93 -8.22
C GLN A 14 2.17 7.31 -7.15
N LEU A 15 3.46 7.08 -7.45
CA LEU A 15 4.44 6.64 -6.46
C LEU A 15 4.65 7.68 -5.37
N SER A 16 4.70 8.96 -5.73
CA SER A 16 4.77 10.05 -4.76
C SER A 16 3.53 10.10 -3.88
N PHE A 17 2.34 9.91 -4.46
CA PHE A 17 1.09 9.82 -3.73
C PHE A 17 1.08 8.66 -2.72
N LEU A 18 1.47 7.46 -3.17
CA LEU A 18 1.63 6.30 -2.30
C LEU A 18 2.60 6.59 -1.16
N GLY A 19 3.79 7.11 -1.47
CA GLY A 19 4.82 7.41 -0.48
C GLY A 19 4.36 8.42 0.57
N ILE A 20 3.64 9.47 0.18
CA ILE A 20 3.11 10.47 1.11
C ILE A 20 2.09 9.83 2.06
N PHE A 21 1.09 9.12 1.53
CA PHE A 21 -0.04 8.63 2.32
C PHE A 21 0.23 7.31 3.06
N THR A 22 1.11 6.45 2.57
CA THR A 22 1.38 5.17 3.23
C THR A 22 2.61 5.20 4.14
N ILE A 23 3.56 6.09 3.90
CA ILE A 23 4.83 6.15 4.62
C ILE A 23 5.05 7.51 5.25
N GLY A 24 5.11 8.58 4.47
CA GLY A 24 5.60 9.89 4.90
C GLY A 24 4.79 10.51 6.04
N VAL A 25 3.53 10.78 5.80
CA VAL A 25 2.65 11.43 6.79
C VAL A 25 2.43 10.54 8.01
N PRO A 26 2.12 9.23 7.89
CA PRO A 26 2.00 8.35 9.04
C PRO A 26 3.28 8.26 9.87
N ALA A 27 4.43 8.12 9.24
CA ALA A 27 5.72 8.05 9.93
C ALA A 27 6.01 9.33 10.72
N PHE A 28 5.71 10.49 10.14
CA PHE A 28 5.88 11.79 10.81
C PHE A 28 5.03 11.88 12.08
N PHE A 29 3.72 11.58 11.99
CA PHE A 29 2.85 11.65 13.15
C PHE A 29 3.16 10.60 14.21
N LEU A 30 3.57 9.39 13.81
CA LEU A 30 3.98 8.35 14.74
C LEU A 30 5.33 8.67 15.41
N ALA A 31 6.24 9.36 14.72
CA ALA A 31 7.51 9.80 15.28
C ALA A 31 7.35 10.91 16.34
N LEU A 32 6.30 11.72 16.26
CA LEU A 32 5.97 12.72 17.27
C LEU A 32 5.46 12.11 18.59
N GLN A 33 5.09 10.82 18.61
CA GLN A 33 4.69 10.15 19.83
C GLN A 33 5.92 9.84 20.70
N PRO A 34 5.92 10.24 22.00
CA PRO A 34 6.99 9.88 22.90
C PRO A 34 6.96 8.37 23.16
N ASN A 35 7.91 7.66 22.59
CA ASN A 35 8.05 6.22 22.77
C ASN A 35 9.13 5.93 23.82
N LYS A 36 8.71 5.44 24.99
CA LYS A 36 9.59 5.05 26.11
C LYS A 36 9.98 3.56 26.08
N SER A 37 9.59 2.82 25.04
CA SER A 37 9.93 1.39 24.95
C SER A 37 11.39 1.19 24.55
N LEU A 38 12.12 0.46 25.39
CA LEU A 38 13.47 -0.01 25.07
C LEU A 38 13.38 -1.03 23.93
N ILE A 39 14.10 -0.75 22.86
CA ILE A 39 14.22 -1.69 21.72
C ILE A 39 15.11 -2.85 22.19
N LYS A 40 14.52 -4.01 22.40
CA LYS A 40 15.23 -5.26 22.68
C LYS A 40 15.45 -6.02 21.38
N GLY A 41 16.70 -6.42 21.11
CA GLY A 41 17.09 -7.22 19.95
C GLY A 41 17.53 -6.40 18.73
N ASP A 42 17.80 -7.06 17.61
CA ASP A 42 18.29 -6.46 16.36
C ASP A 42 17.21 -5.58 15.72
N PHE A 43 17.36 -4.28 15.90
CA PHE A 43 16.42 -3.28 15.39
C PHE A 43 16.16 -3.44 13.88
N LEU A 44 17.25 -3.59 13.11
CA LEU A 44 17.16 -3.69 11.65
C LEU A 44 16.33 -4.92 11.22
N LEU A 45 16.60 -6.08 11.83
CA LEU A 45 15.88 -7.31 11.54
C LEU A 45 14.39 -7.18 11.83
N ASN A 46 14.03 -6.58 12.97
CA ASN A 46 12.64 -6.33 13.34
C ASN A 46 11.92 -5.41 12.36
N VAL A 47 12.58 -4.36 11.85
CA VAL A 47 12.01 -3.44 10.86
C VAL A 47 11.80 -4.16 9.53
N VAL A 48 12.79 -4.89 9.03
CA VAL A 48 12.71 -5.65 7.78
C VAL A 48 11.58 -6.69 7.84
N LEU A 49 11.48 -7.46 8.91
CA LEU A 49 10.45 -8.48 9.08
C LEU A 49 9.03 -7.89 9.14
N LYS A 50 8.88 -6.69 9.68
CA LYS A 50 7.58 -5.99 9.69
C LYS A 50 7.20 -5.41 8.34
N ALA A 51 8.19 -4.98 7.54
CA ALA A 51 7.98 -4.41 6.21
C ALA A 51 7.81 -5.48 5.11
N LEU A 52 8.45 -6.64 5.27
CA LEU A 52 8.49 -7.73 4.30
C LEU A 52 7.08 -8.18 3.82
N PRO A 53 6.10 -8.43 4.72
CA PRO A 53 4.77 -8.83 4.29
C PRO A 53 4.07 -7.83 3.37
N THR A 54 4.25 -6.54 3.64
CA THR A 54 3.67 -5.47 2.82
C THR A 54 4.32 -5.47 1.44
N GLY A 55 5.65 -5.46 1.36
CA GLY A 55 6.38 -5.47 0.10
C GLY A 55 6.10 -6.71 -0.76
N LEU A 56 6.02 -7.90 -0.16
CA LEU A 56 5.67 -9.13 -0.88
C LEU A 56 4.23 -9.08 -1.42
N THR A 57 3.29 -8.61 -0.62
CA THR A 57 1.89 -8.49 -1.05
C THR A 57 1.77 -7.47 -2.17
N ASP A 58 2.41 -6.32 -2.06
CA ASP A 58 2.44 -5.27 -3.08
C ASP A 58 3.03 -5.79 -4.39
N PHE A 59 4.15 -6.51 -4.33
CA PHE A 59 4.77 -7.11 -5.50
C PHE A 59 3.84 -8.09 -6.22
N ILE A 60 3.22 -9.01 -5.48
CA ILE A 60 2.29 -10.00 -6.05
C ILE A 60 1.11 -9.31 -6.72
N VAL A 61 0.50 -8.35 -6.03
CA VAL A 61 -0.71 -7.68 -6.52
C VAL A 61 -0.43 -6.82 -7.75
N VAL A 62 0.66 -6.04 -7.76
CA VAL A 62 1.06 -5.23 -8.92
C VAL A 62 1.36 -6.12 -10.12
N THR A 63 2.04 -7.24 -9.89
CA THR A 63 2.35 -8.21 -10.96
C THR A 63 1.07 -8.76 -11.59
N ILE A 64 0.10 -9.18 -10.79
CA ILE A 64 -1.19 -9.69 -11.28
C ILE A 64 -1.94 -8.63 -12.09
N ILE A 65 -2.04 -7.40 -11.58
CA ILE A 65 -2.74 -6.30 -12.26
C ILE A 65 -2.04 -5.94 -13.58
N THR A 66 -0.71 -5.93 -13.60
CA THR A 66 0.06 -5.60 -14.81
C THR A 66 -0.09 -6.69 -15.87
N ILE A 67 -0.01 -7.96 -15.49
CA ILE A 67 -0.23 -9.09 -16.41
C ILE A 67 -1.65 -9.01 -16.99
N TYR A 68 -2.64 -8.80 -16.14
CA TYR A 68 -4.03 -8.68 -16.59
C TYR A 68 -4.22 -7.51 -17.56
N GLY A 69 -3.69 -6.32 -17.24
CA GLY A 69 -3.74 -5.15 -18.11
C GLY A 69 -3.15 -5.41 -19.49
N ASN A 70 -1.99 -6.09 -19.53
CA ASN A 70 -1.33 -6.47 -20.79
C ASN A 70 -2.13 -7.51 -21.57
N CYS A 71 -2.73 -8.51 -20.91
CA CYS A 71 -3.53 -9.56 -21.57
C CYS A 71 -4.84 -9.03 -22.15
N THR A 72 -5.47 -8.05 -21.47
CA THR A 72 -6.75 -7.46 -21.89
C THR A 72 -6.60 -6.26 -22.81
N GLY A 73 -5.36 -5.79 -23.05
CA GLY A 73 -5.11 -4.56 -23.81
C GLY A 73 -5.67 -3.32 -23.13
N ALA A 74 -5.82 -3.34 -21.82
CA ALA A 74 -6.33 -2.19 -21.06
C ALA A 74 -5.39 -0.99 -21.18
N PRO A 75 -5.91 0.25 -21.25
CA PRO A 75 -5.08 1.45 -21.27
C PRO A 75 -4.16 1.48 -20.05
N HIS A 76 -2.90 1.81 -20.28
CA HIS A 76 -1.88 1.87 -19.23
C HIS A 76 -2.31 2.75 -18.03
N GLU A 77 -2.99 3.85 -18.27
CA GLU A 77 -3.51 4.75 -17.25
C GLU A 77 -4.52 4.08 -16.31
N GLN A 78 -5.39 3.22 -16.84
CA GLN A 78 -6.34 2.46 -16.03
C GLN A 78 -5.65 1.39 -15.20
N THR A 79 -4.70 0.68 -15.78
CA THR A 79 -3.90 -0.34 -15.08
C THR A 79 -3.07 0.28 -13.96
N ALA A 80 -2.43 1.42 -14.20
CA ALA A 80 -1.66 2.15 -13.21
C ALA A 80 -2.53 2.68 -12.07
N THR A 81 -3.72 3.23 -12.38
CA THR A 81 -4.68 3.68 -11.37
C THR A 81 -5.19 2.51 -10.53
N ALA A 82 -5.53 1.38 -11.15
CA ALA A 82 -5.95 0.17 -10.47
C ALA A 82 -4.87 -0.32 -9.49
N ALA A 83 -3.62 -0.42 -9.94
CA ALA A 83 -2.49 -0.81 -9.10
C ALA A 83 -2.32 0.15 -7.91
N THR A 84 -2.39 1.46 -8.14
CA THR A 84 -2.29 2.47 -7.07
C THR A 84 -3.36 2.30 -6.02
N LEU A 85 -4.62 2.07 -6.39
CA LEU A 85 -5.72 1.88 -5.45
C LEU A 85 -5.55 0.63 -4.59
N VAL A 86 -5.09 -0.47 -5.19
CA VAL A 86 -4.86 -1.70 -4.44
C VAL A 86 -3.65 -1.55 -3.52
N LEU A 87 -2.57 -0.91 -3.95
CA LEU A 87 -1.42 -0.59 -3.11
C LEU A 87 -1.79 0.30 -1.92
N LEU A 88 -2.65 1.31 -2.12
CA LEU A 88 -3.18 2.14 -1.02
C LEU A 88 -3.97 1.30 -0.02
N THR A 89 -4.74 0.32 -0.48
CA THR A 89 -5.50 -0.58 0.40
C THR A 89 -4.57 -1.43 1.27
N VAL A 90 -3.52 -2.02 0.67
CA VAL A 90 -2.51 -2.79 1.41
C VAL A 90 -1.73 -1.89 2.35
N GLY A 91 -1.34 -0.69 1.91
CA GLY A 91 -0.65 0.31 2.74
C GLY A 91 -1.49 0.74 3.95
N MET A 92 -2.79 0.95 3.77
CA MET A 92 -3.71 1.23 4.89
C MET A 92 -3.84 0.05 5.84
N ALA A 93 -3.91 -1.18 5.34
CA ALA A 93 -3.92 -2.38 6.19
C ALA A 93 -2.61 -2.53 6.99
N ALA A 94 -1.48 -2.22 6.38
CA ALA A 94 -0.17 -2.18 7.05
C ALA A 94 -0.12 -1.09 8.12
N LEU A 95 -0.62 0.12 7.83
CA LEU A 95 -0.69 1.23 8.79
C LEU A 95 -1.53 0.84 10.01
N VAL A 96 -2.73 0.29 9.80
CA VAL A 96 -3.60 -0.18 10.89
C VAL A 96 -2.89 -1.24 11.75
N ARG A 97 -2.07 -2.10 11.15
CA ARG A 97 -1.29 -3.10 11.89
C ARG A 97 -0.19 -2.46 12.74
N VAL A 98 0.52 -1.47 12.20
CA VAL A 98 1.59 -0.74 12.90
C VAL A 98 1.01 0.08 14.06
N CYS A 99 -0.21 0.61 13.89
CA CYS A 99 -0.90 1.39 14.92
C CYS A 99 -1.41 0.57 16.11
N LYS A 100 -1.32 -0.76 16.07
CA LYS A 100 -1.66 -1.60 17.23
C LYS A 100 -0.54 -1.56 18.30
N PRO A 101 -0.87 -1.45 19.62
CA PRO A 101 -2.18 -1.22 20.24
C PRO A 101 -2.75 0.16 19.91
N PHE A 102 -4.08 0.24 19.78
CA PHE A 102 -4.75 1.47 19.39
C PHE A 102 -4.79 2.48 20.54
N ASP A 103 -4.07 3.58 20.35
CA ASP A 103 -4.22 4.82 21.13
C ASP A 103 -5.06 5.82 20.33
N ILE A 104 -5.67 6.79 21.02
CA ILE A 104 -6.50 7.83 20.38
C ILE A 104 -5.75 8.53 19.24
N ILE A 105 -4.47 8.87 19.45
CA ILE A 105 -3.64 9.54 18.44
C ILE A 105 -3.46 8.63 17.21
N ARG A 106 -3.19 7.35 17.40
CA ARG A 106 -2.99 6.37 16.32
C ARG A 106 -4.26 6.14 15.52
N VAL A 107 -5.41 6.10 16.17
CA VAL A 107 -6.71 6.03 15.51
C VAL A 107 -6.96 7.31 14.70
N CYS A 108 -6.70 8.49 15.26
CA CYS A 108 -6.81 9.76 14.54
C CYS A 108 -5.91 9.80 13.29
N VAL A 109 -4.68 9.28 13.37
CA VAL A 109 -3.78 9.19 12.21
C VAL A 109 -4.40 8.29 11.13
N CYS A 110 -4.89 7.10 11.49
CA CYS A 110 -5.53 6.19 10.52
C CYS A 110 -6.74 6.83 9.83
N VAL A 111 -7.60 7.50 10.61
CA VAL A 111 -8.79 8.19 10.08
C VAL A 111 -8.38 9.37 9.19
N ALA A 112 -7.42 10.19 9.63
CA ALA A 112 -6.93 11.32 8.85
C ALA A 112 -6.32 10.88 7.52
N MET A 113 -5.57 9.75 7.51
CA MET A 113 -5.00 9.19 6.28
C MET A 113 -6.09 8.67 5.35
N ALA A 114 -7.09 7.95 5.86
CA ALA A 114 -8.22 7.49 5.06
C ALA A 114 -8.99 8.67 4.45
N CYS A 115 -9.30 9.69 5.23
CA CYS A 115 -9.95 10.92 4.74
C CYS A 115 -9.09 11.66 3.71
N GLY A 116 -7.78 11.76 3.95
CA GLY A 116 -6.83 12.37 3.03
C GLY A 116 -6.75 11.64 1.68
N ILE A 117 -6.76 10.32 1.68
CA ILE A 117 -6.80 9.51 0.45
C ILE A 117 -8.09 9.78 -0.32
N VAL A 118 -9.26 9.74 0.35
CA VAL A 118 -10.55 10.01 -0.28
C VAL A 118 -10.61 11.43 -0.84
N PHE A 119 -10.17 12.42 -0.06
CA PHE A 119 -10.08 13.80 -0.51
C PHE A 119 -9.21 13.95 -1.76
N SER A 120 -8.02 13.35 -1.75
CA SER A 120 -7.08 13.39 -2.87
C SER A 120 -7.66 12.71 -4.12
N MET A 121 -8.40 11.61 -3.95
CA MET A 121 -9.07 10.91 -5.04
C MET A 121 -10.15 11.77 -5.71
N ILE A 122 -10.83 12.63 -4.96
CA ILE A 122 -11.90 13.48 -5.48
C ILE A 122 -11.32 14.76 -6.10
N PHE A 123 -10.45 15.47 -5.37
CA PHE A 123 -10.01 16.82 -5.73
C PHE A 123 -8.67 16.85 -6.48
N LEU A 124 -7.74 15.94 -6.15
CA LEU A 124 -6.37 15.96 -6.69
C LEU A 124 -6.11 14.84 -7.71
N ARG A 125 -7.13 14.15 -8.18
CA ARG A 125 -6.96 13.04 -9.13
C ARG A 125 -6.17 13.42 -10.38
N SER A 126 -6.37 14.64 -10.88
CA SER A 126 -5.67 15.16 -12.06
C SER A 126 -4.18 15.36 -11.79
N LEU A 127 -3.83 15.82 -10.58
CA LEU A 127 -2.45 16.01 -10.15
C LEU A 127 -1.69 14.67 -10.05
N PHE A 128 -2.37 13.62 -9.60
CA PHE A 128 -1.79 12.29 -9.45
C PHE A 128 -2.01 11.37 -10.67
N ALA A 129 -2.40 11.95 -11.80
CA ALA A 129 -2.65 11.21 -13.05
C ALA A 129 -3.56 9.98 -12.86
N MET A 130 -4.60 10.13 -12.03
CA MET A 130 -5.58 9.08 -11.77
C MET A 130 -6.78 9.22 -12.71
N VAL A 131 -7.16 8.11 -13.34
CA VAL A 131 -8.27 8.03 -14.28
C VAL A 131 -9.49 7.39 -13.61
N VAL A 132 -10.67 7.78 -14.05
CA VAL A 132 -11.90 7.12 -13.60
C VAL A 132 -11.97 5.72 -14.21
N LEU A 133 -11.91 4.70 -13.37
CA LEU A 133 -12.05 3.32 -13.76
C LEU A 133 -13.51 3.04 -14.17
N LYS A 134 -13.72 2.35 -15.29
CA LYS A 134 -15.06 2.00 -15.79
C LYS A 134 -15.13 0.51 -16.15
N GLY A 135 -16.33 -0.05 -16.04
CA GLY A 135 -16.60 -1.40 -16.49
C GLY A 135 -15.73 -2.47 -15.85
N LEU A 136 -15.10 -3.28 -16.67
CA LEU A 136 -14.30 -4.43 -16.24
C LEU A 136 -13.10 -4.04 -15.34
N ALA A 137 -12.44 -2.91 -15.65
CA ALA A 137 -11.31 -2.42 -14.85
C ALA A 137 -11.73 -2.05 -13.43
N LEU A 138 -12.91 -1.45 -13.25
CA LEU A 138 -13.44 -1.14 -11.92
C LEU A 138 -13.72 -2.41 -11.12
N ASN A 139 -14.43 -3.37 -11.72
CA ASN A 139 -14.77 -4.64 -11.06
C ASN A 139 -13.52 -5.40 -10.64
N LEU A 140 -12.52 -5.48 -11.52
CA LEU A 140 -11.25 -6.11 -11.20
C LEU A 140 -10.55 -5.41 -10.03
N THR A 141 -10.49 -4.08 -10.05
CA THR A 141 -9.84 -3.31 -9.00
C THR A 141 -10.50 -3.57 -7.65
N VAL A 142 -11.83 -3.52 -7.58
CA VAL A 142 -12.59 -3.81 -6.35
C VAL A 142 -12.33 -5.24 -5.88
N MET A 143 -12.37 -6.22 -6.78
CA MET A 143 -12.07 -7.61 -6.46
C MET A 143 -10.65 -7.76 -5.90
N MET A 144 -9.67 -7.12 -6.51
CA MET A 144 -8.28 -7.17 -6.07
C MET A 144 -8.08 -6.44 -4.72
N MET A 145 -8.77 -5.33 -4.47
CA MET A 145 -8.76 -4.66 -3.16
C MET A 145 -9.27 -5.59 -2.06
N VAL A 146 -10.38 -6.28 -2.29
CA VAL A 146 -10.95 -7.24 -1.33
C VAL A 146 -10.01 -8.43 -1.13
N LEU A 147 -9.45 -8.98 -2.21
CA LEU A 147 -8.56 -10.15 -2.17
C LEU A 147 -7.19 -9.83 -1.55
N SER A 148 -6.70 -8.61 -1.71
CA SER A 148 -5.41 -8.19 -1.15
C SER A 148 -5.37 -8.22 0.39
N LEU A 149 -6.50 -7.99 1.07
CA LEU A 149 -6.57 -8.00 2.53
C LEU A 149 -6.32 -9.40 3.15
N PRO A 150 -7.01 -10.48 2.72
CA PRO A 150 -6.72 -11.82 3.21
C PRO A 150 -5.32 -12.29 2.76
N LEU A 151 -4.88 -11.94 1.55
CA LEU A 151 -3.53 -12.23 1.09
C LEU A 151 -2.48 -11.60 2.01
N TYR A 152 -2.62 -10.31 2.33
CA TYR A 152 -1.74 -9.60 3.27
C TYR A 152 -1.72 -10.27 4.64
N ARG A 153 -2.89 -10.67 5.19
CA ARG A 153 -2.97 -11.38 6.47
C ARG A 153 -2.26 -12.74 6.41
N TYR A 154 -2.41 -13.46 5.31
CA TYR A 154 -1.75 -14.75 5.09
C TYR A 154 -0.23 -14.60 5.06
N VAL A 155 0.28 -13.68 4.24
CA VAL A 155 1.72 -13.39 4.15
C VAL A 155 2.29 -12.97 5.51
N CYS A 156 1.54 -12.15 6.26
CA CYS A 156 1.92 -11.77 7.62
C CYS A 156 2.06 -12.97 8.56
N ARG A 157 1.12 -13.93 8.50
CA ARG A 157 1.19 -15.15 9.31
C ARG A 157 2.39 -16.01 8.93
N MET A 158 2.63 -16.19 7.64
CA MET A 158 3.78 -16.97 7.14
C MET A 158 5.10 -16.35 7.58
N THR A 159 5.26 -15.03 7.48
CA THR A 159 6.47 -14.34 7.93
C THR A 159 6.66 -14.46 9.44
N CYS A 160 5.60 -14.38 10.23
CA CYS A 160 5.68 -14.61 11.68
C CYS A 160 6.09 -16.05 12.02
N LEU A 161 5.55 -17.05 11.32
CA LEU A 161 5.89 -18.47 11.54
C LEU A 161 7.35 -18.77 11.20
N LEU A 162 7.86 -18.20 10.10
CA LEU A 162 9.27 -18.34 9.72
C LEU A 162 10.23 -17.74 10.75
N TYR A 163 9.81 -16.68 11.45
CA TYR A 163 10.64 -16.03 12.46
C TYR A 163 10.53 -16.71 13.84
N THR A 164 9.38 -17.31 14.18
CA THR A 164 9.15 -17.98 15.48
C THR A 164 9.51 -19.46 15.47
N SER A 165 10.01 -20.02 14.35
CA SER A 165 10.57 -21.37 14.33
C SER A 165 11.92 -21.37 15.05
N PRO A 166 12.03 -21.88 16.28
CA PRO A 166 13.30 -21.99 16.96
C PRO A 166 14.13 -23.05 16.26
N SER A 167 15.35 -22.69 15.88
CA SER A 167 16.43 -23.65 15.63
C SER A 167 16.87 -24.27 16.94
#